data_10df1e1d3b134377e6f88af1b531b4a8
#
_entry.id   10df1e1d3b134377e6f88af1b531b4a8
#
_cell.length_a   1.000
_cell.length_b   1.000
_cell.length_c   1.000
_cell.angle_alpha   90.00
_cell.angle_beta   90.00
_cell.angle_gamma   90.00
#
_symmetry.space_group_name_H-M   'P 1'
#
loop_
_entity.id
_entity.type
_entity.pdbx_description
1 polymer ?
#
loop_
_entity_poly.entity_id
_entity_poly.type
_entity_poly.pdbx_seq_one_letter_code
_entity_poly.pdbx_strand_id
1 'polypeptide(L)'
;MTKTKGAPRDLQEHIARLDAKGLLTRIGRPINKDTELHPLARWQFQGGLDEADRRAFLFTDVTDGEGHRYDIPVLVGGLAASPEIYASGLGVPVDQIGKVWMEAINEPIAPVTVKDAPCQEVVITADALKRPGEGLSRLPVPVSTPGFDAAPYLTATLCVTRDPDSGVQNMGTYRAALKADDRLGVRMASRLGGAGGYLHWEKYRARGQQMPCAIVIGCAPAVLFTGPQKLQIDQDEMAVAGGLMGEAVEVVRCKTIDLMVPARAEIVIEGLIDTHLLEPEGPFGESHGHVALEDYNMSMHVTAITMRKKPVFVSIISQVTPSESSVLKRVAYEPLFLEHLQKTMGVRGVKRVVMHEPLTNLRKVIFIQFARGTPQTEVWRGMQGAATLQAQCGKLVIAVSEDIDPGNADAIFWSLAYRADFTHDLHVTPYRSSGHGPKSGRSPLESTLLIDATLKHDMPPLALPAEKYMSAARKIWEELQLPHLTPRPPWHGYDLGDWDKRWDEYADAAVTGAWRTTGDRTFANRKGGLKPETPLRDAPDAHD
;
A
#
# COMPACT_ATOMS: atom_id res chain seq x y z
N MET A 1 26.00 -5.45 6.55
CA MET A 1 25.28 -5.86 5.32
C MET A 1 24.57 -7.18 5.58
N THR A 2 23.29 -7.16 5.86
CA THR A 2 22.45 -8.36 5.90
C THR A 2 22.13 -8.69 4.43
N LYS A 3 22.96 -9.53 3.79
CA LYS A 3 22.62 -10.04 2.45
C LYS A 3 21.26 -10.71 2.55
N THR A 4 20.29 -10.21 1.79
CA THR A 4 18.98 -10.85 1.57
C THR A 4 19.20 -12.16 0.79
N LYS A 5 19.84 -13.13 1.45
CA LYS A 5 20.00 -14.49 0.91
C LYS A 5 18.61 -15.12 0.88
N GLY A 6 17.92 -14.99 -0.25
CA GLY A 6 16.68 -15.71 -0.43
C GLY A 6 15.53 -15.01 -1.15
N ALA A 7 15.70 -13.81 -1.74
CA ALA A 7 14.68 -13.28 -2.62
C ALA A 7 14.50 -14.17 -3.86
N PRO A 8 13.25 -14.41 -4.34
CA PRO A 8 13.01 -15.17 -5.56
C PRO A 8 13.60 -14.42 -6.78
N ARG A 9 14.31 -15.15 -7.65
CA ARG A 9 14.92 -14.57 -8.85
C ARG A 9 13.94 -14.41 -10.01
N ASP A 10 12.80 -15.07 -9.94
CA ASP A 10 11.70 -14.95 -10.90
C ASP A 10 10.35 -15.23 -10.25
N LEU A 11 9.28 -15.06 -11.03
CA LEU A 11 7.92 -15.29 -10.57
C LEU A 11 7.65 -16.75 -10.23
N GLN A 12 8.24 -17.69 -10.95
CA GLN A 12 7.97 -19.12 -10.76
C GLN A 12 8.60 -19.63 -9.46
N GLU A 13 9.80 -19.16 -9.11
CA GLU A 13 10.38 -19.37 -7.78
C GLU A 13 9.50 -18.78 -6.66
N HIS A 14 8.92 -17.60 -6.90
CA HIS A 14 8.01 -16.97 -5.95
C HIS A 14 6.73 -17.78 -5.75
N ILE A 15 6.09 -18.22 -6.83
CA ILE A 15 4.89 -19.08 -6.77
C ILE A 15 5.18 -20.36 -6.00
N ALA A 16 6.30 -21.03 -6.28
CA ALA A 16 6.71 -22.24 -5.55
C ALA A 16 6.90 -21.97 -4.05
N ARG A 17 7.46 -20.82 -3.69
CA ARG A 17 7.63 -20.39 -2.29
C ARG A 17 6.31 -20.11 -1.61
N LEU A 18 5.37 -19.41 -2.29
CA LEU A 18 4.04 -19.17 -1.75
C LEU A 18 3.27 -20.47 -1.50
N ASP A 19 3.39 -21.43 -2.43
CA ASP A 19 2.80 -22.75 -2.31
C ASP A 19 3.36 -23.51 -1.07
N ALA A 20 4.68 -23.54 -0.93
CA ALA A 20 5.36 -24.18 0.20
C ALA A 20 5.00 -23.54 1.56
N LYS A 21 4.63 -22.25 1.58
CA LYS A 21 4.22 -21.54 2.80
C LYS A 21 2.70 -21.59 3.06
N GLY A 22 1.90 -22.25 2.21
CA GLY A 22 0.45 -22.24 2.31
C GLY A 22 -0.19 -20.87 2.01
N LEU A 23 0.51 -19.99 1.29
CA LEU A 23 0.07 -18.66 0.89
C LEU A 23 -0.52 -18.64 -0.54
N LEU A 24 -0.62 -19.80 -1.20
CA LEU A 24 -1.15 -19.95 -2.55
C LEU A 24 -2.38 -20.88 -2.53
N THR A 25 -3.43 -20.47 -3.23
CA THR A 25 -4.58 -21.34 -3.55
C THR A 25 -4.62 -21.58 -5.06
N ARG A 26 -4.56 -22.85 -5.47
CA ARG A 26 -4.72 -23.24 -6.89
C ARG A 26 -6.20 -23.47 -7.20
N ILE A 27 -6.69 -22.80 -8.24
CA ILE A 27 -8.08 -22.88 -8.67
C ILE A 27 -8.12 -23.56 -10.04
N GLY A 28 -8.49 -24.85 -10.04
CA GLY A 28 -8.48 -25.72 -11.23
C GLY A 28 -9.85 -25.88 -11.88
N ARG A 29 -10.92 -25.26 -11.34
CA ARG A 29 -12.21 -25.22 -12.04
C ARG A 29 -12.14 -24.21 -13.18
N PRO A 30 -12.91 -24.40 -14.27
CA PRO A 30 -13.07 -23.37 -15.29
C PRO A 30 -13.52 -22.06 -14.67
N ILE A 31 -12.83 -20.96 -15.00
CA ILE A 31 -13.10 -19.60 -14.52
C ILE A 31 -13.11 -18.63 -15.69
N ASN A 32 -14.18 -17.86 -15.82
CA ASN A 32 -14.26 -16.83 -16.85
C ASN A 32 -13.47 -15.58 -16.43
N LYS A 33 -12.42 -15.23 -17.21
CA LYS A 33 -11.56 -14.09 -16.92
C LYS A 33 -12.28 -12.74 -16.98
N ASP A 34 -13.36 -12.65 -17.72
CA ASP A 34 -14.07 -11.40 -17.98
C ASP A 34 -15.16 -11.13 -16.93
N THR A 35 -15.70 -12.17 -16.29
CA THR A 35 -16.86 -12.02 -15.38
C THR A 35 -16.66 -12.61 -13.99
N GLU A 36 -15.72 -13.54 -13.77
CA GLU A 36 -15.59 -14.29 -12.52
C GLU A 36 -14.23 -14.09 -11.83
N LEU A 37 -13.13 -14.04 -12.58
CA LEU A 37 -11.78 -14.13 -12.05
C LEU A 37 -11.46 -12.99 -11.05
N HIS A 38 -11.58 -11.74 -11.46
CA HIS A 38 -11.35 -10.59 -10.58
C HIS A 38 -12.42 -10.44 -9.49
N PRO A 39 -13.73 -10.61 -9.76
CA PRO A 39 -14.75 -10.63 -8.71
C PRO A 39 -14.48 -11.66 -7.60
N LEU A 40 -14.05 -12.89 -7.96
CA LEU A 40 -13.70 -13.91 -6.97
C LEU A 40 -12.51 -13.47 -6.11
N ALA A 41 -11.42 -13.01 -6.74
CA ALA A 41 -10.24 -12.56 -6.01
C ALA A 41 -10.54 -11.32 -5.14
N ARG A 42 -11.47 -10.47 -5.53
CA ARG A 42 -11.88 -9.26 -4.82
C ARG A 42 -12.57 -9.55 -3.49
N TRP A 43 -13.25 -10.68 -3.36
CA TRP A 43 -13.87 -11.11 -2.09
C TRP A 43 -12.86 -11.22 -0.95
N GLN A 44 -11.58 -11.53 -1.20
CA GLN A 44 -10.56 -11.54 -0.16
C GLN A 44 -10.34 -10.18 0.50
N PHE A 45 -10.58 -9.10 -0.25
CA PHE A 45 -10.36 -7.73 0.22
C PHE A 45 -11.63 -7.08 0.77
N GLN A 46 -12.79 -7.47 0.27
CA GLN A 46 -14.08 -6.83 0.59
C GLN A 46 -15.02 -7.74 1.40
N GLY A 47 -14.69 -9.02 1.57
CA GLY A 47 -15.54 -10.01 2.24
C GLY A 47 -15.31 -10.12 3.75
N GLY A 48 -14.53 -9.21 4.36
CA GLY A 48 -14.30 -9.20 5.81
C GLY A 48 -13.24 -10.21 6.30
N LEU A 49 -12.40 -10.75 5.40
CA LEU A 49 -11.26 -11.58 5.80
C LEU A 49 -10.18 -10.74 6.46
N ASP A 50 -9.59 -11.28 7.52
CA ASP A 50 -8.38 -10.72 8.08
C ASP A 50 -7.23 -10.76 7.05
N GLU A 51 -6.35 -9.77 7.11
CA GLU A 51 -5.26 -9.63 6.13
C GLU A 51 -4.35 -10.88 6.09
N ALA A 52 -4.12 -11.51 7.23
CA ALA A 52 -3.32 -12.73 7.35
C ALA A 52 -3.95 -13.96 6.66
N ASP A 53 -5.27 -13.94 6.46
CA ASP A 53 -6.00 -15.04 5.83
C ASP A 53 -6.07 -14.95 4.30
N ARG A 54 -5.67 -13.81 3.74
CA ARG A 54 -5.62 -13.60 2.29
C ARG A 54 -4.53 -14.45 1.63
N ARG A 55 -4.81 -14.94 0.44
CA ARG A 55 -3.93 -15.84 -0.34
C ARG A 55 -3.72 -15.31 -1.77
N ALA A 56 -2.62 -15.72 -2.37
CA ALA A 56 -2.45 -15.65 -3.81
C ALA A 56 -3.36 -16.68 -4.48
N PHE A 57 -4.04 -16.33 -5.57
CA PHE A 57 -4.85 -17.24 -6.38
C PHE A 57 -4.15 -17.51 -7.71
N LEU A 58 -3.91 -18.79 -8.02
CA LEU A 58 -3.43 -19.25 -9.31
C LEU A 58 -4.54 -19.98 -10.03
N PHE A 59 -5.12 -19.35 -11.04
CA PHE A 59 -6.16 -19.89 -11.90
C PHE A 59 -5.50 -20.69 -13.03
N THR A 60 -5.75 -22.01 -13.08
CA THR A 60 -5.09 -22.91 -14.04
C THR A 60 -5.98 -23.34 -15.20
N ASP A 61 -7.26 -23.03 -15.14
CA ASP A 61 -8.25 -23.31 -16.19
C ASP A 61 -9.05 -22.04 -16.49
N VAL A 62 -8.53 -21.20 -17.38
CA VAL A 62 -9.05 -19.86 -17.67
C VAL A 62 -9.82 -19.86 -18.98
N THR A 63 -11.03 -19.31 -18.98
CA THR A 63 -11.87 -19.13 -20.16
C THR A 63 -12.26 -17.65 -20.33
N ASP A 64 -12.85 -17.28 -21.45
CA ASP A 64 -13.43 -15.96 -21.70
C ASP A 64 -14.95 -16.02 -21.95
N GLY A 65 -15.55 -14.86 -22.26
CA GLY A 65 -16.98 -14.73 -22.56
C GLY A 65 -17.42 -15.43 -23.86
N GLU A 66 -16.49 -15.75 -24.76
CA GLU A 66 -16.75 -16.47 -26.01
C GLU A 66 -16.53 -17.99 -25.86
N GLY A 67 -16.06 -18.43 -24.69
CA GLY A 67 -15.79 -19.84 -24.38
C GLY A 67 -14.40 -20.31 -24.84
N HIS A 68 -13.54 -19.40 -25.28
CA HIS A 68 -12.13 -19.73 -25.56
C HIS A 68 -11.43 -20.13 -24.25
N ARG A 69 -10.55 -21.15 -24.31
CA ARG A 69 -9.76 -21.64 -23.17
C ARG A 69 -8.30 -21.32 -23.39
N TYR A 70 -7.68 -20.74 -22.36
CA TYR A 70 -6.28 -20.31 -22.37
C TYR A 70 -5.37 -21.38 -21.76
N ASP A 71 -4.21 -21.58 -22.32
CA ASP A 71 -3.14 -22.46 -21.81
C ASP A 71 -2.21 -21.75 -20.83
N ILE A 72 -2.39 -20.44 -20.65
CA ILE A 72 -1.60 -19.58 -19.74
C ILE A 72 -2.38 -19.39 -18.43
N PRO A 73 -1.86 -19.85 -17.28
CA PRO A 73 -2.49 -19.62 -15.99
C PRO A 73 -2.39 -18.14 -15.57
N VAL A 74 -3.35 -17.69 -14.76
CA VAL A 74 -3.40 -16.32 -14.24
C VAL A 74 -3.15 -16.30 -12.73
N LEU A 75 -2.20 -15.48 -12.28
CA LEU A 75 -1.91 -15.22 -10.88
C LEU A 75 -2.52 -13.87 -10.46
N VAL A 76 -3.29 -13.86 -9.36
CA VAL A 76 -3.83 -12.65 -8.72
C VAL A 76 -3.57 -12.72 -7.23
N GLY A 77 -3.24 -11.60 -6.60
CA GLY A 77 -2.90 -11.56 -5.17
C GLY A 77 -1.48 -12.06 -4.87
N GLY A 78 -0.75 -12.47 -5.90
CA GLY A 78 0.58 -13.04 -5.74
C GLY A 78 1.68 -12.06 -5.37
N LEU A 79 1.43 -10.77 -5.48
CA LEU A 79 2.41 -9.73 -5.13
C LEU A 79 2.21 -9.21 -3.72
N ALA A 80 0.96 -8.92 -3.34
CA ALA A 80 0.66 -8.27 -2.08
C ALA A 80 -0.80 -8.45 -1.64
N ALA A 81 -1.41 -9.64 -1.72
CA ALA A 81 -2.70 -9.85 -1.08
C ALA A 81 -2.58 -9.65 0.44
N SER A 82 -1.43 -9.96 1.02
CA SER A 82 -1.05 -9.69 2.42
C SER A 82 0.41 -9.24 2.53
N PRO A 83 0.83 -8.61 3.66
CA PRO A 83 2.23 -8.28 3.93
C PRO A 83 3.15 -9.50 3.92
N GLU A 84 2.67 -10.69 4.31
CA GLU A 84 3.43 -11.95 4.29
C GLU A 84 3.78 -12.39 2.87
N ILE A 85 2.85 -12.20 1.92
CA ILE A 85 3.09 -12.48 0.49
C ILE A 85 4.15 -11.52 -0.05
N TYR A 86 4.04 -10.24 0.27
CA TYR A 86 5.04 -9.23 -0.08
C TYR A 86 6.42 -9.56 0.51
N ALA A 87 6.48 -9.84 1.81
CA ALA A 87 7.69 -10.24 2.53
C ALA A 87 8.32 -11.50 1.94
N SER A 88 7.49 -12.47 1.53
CA SER A 88 7.95 -13.68 0.82
C SER A 88 8.62 -13.33 -0.51
N GLY A 89 8.12 -12.31 -1.22
CA GLY A 89 8.69 -11.79 -2.46
C GLY A 89 10.04 -11.10 -2.30
N LEU A 90 10.35 -10.58 -1.10
CA LEU A 90 11.66 -10.04 -0.75
C LEU A 90 12.55 -11.07 -0.02
N GLY A 91 12.00 -12.20 0.43
CA GLY A 91 12.73 -13.19 1.21
C GLY A 91 13.10 -12.73 2.62
N VAL A 92 12.32 -11.83 3.21
CA VAL A 92 12.55 -11.26 4.55
C VAL A 92 11.28 -11.34 5.41
N PRO A 93 11.35 -11.20 6.74
CA PRO A 93 10.18 -10.99 7.59
C PRO A 93 9.48 -9.65 7.31
N VAL A 94 8.19 -9.55 7.65
CA VAL A 94 7.36 -8.35 7.40
C VAL A 94 7.95 -7.10 8.05
N ASP A 95 8.44 -7.20 9.27
CA ASP A 95 9.05 -6.10 10.03
C ASP A 95 10.39 -5.59 9.44
N GLN A 96 11.00 -6.33 8.52
CA GLN A 96 12.25 -5.96 7.84
C GLN A 96 12.02 -5.28 6.47
N ILE A 97 10.79 -5.28 5.95
CA ILE A 97 10.48 -4.73 4.61
C ILE A 97 10.99 -3.29 4.47
N GLY A 98 10.65 -2.41 5.43
CA GLY A 98 11.07 -1.01 5.39
C GLY A 98 12.59 -0.84 5.38
N LYS A 99 13.30 -1.62 6.20
CA LYS A 99 14.76 -1.60 6.27
C LYS A 99 15.39 -1.99 4.93
N VAL A 100 14.93 -3.09 4.34
CA VAL A 100 15.45 -3.59 3.05
C VAL A 100 15.21 -2.57 1.93
N TRP A 101 14.05 -1.91 1.91
CA TRP A 101 13.78 -0.82 0.96
C TRP A 101 14.78 0.33 1.08
N MET A 102 15.05 0.76 2.32
CA MET A 102 15.98 1.87 2.55
C MET A 102 17.41 1.52 2.18
N GLU A 103 17.84 0.29 2.50
CA GLU A 103 19.15 -0.21 2.08
C GLU A 103 19.26 -0.25 0.55
N ALA A 104 18.24 -0.76 -0.15
CA ALA A 104 18.22 -0.87 -1.61
C ALA A 104 18.24 0.49 -2.33
N ILE A 105 17.56 1.50 -1.79
CA ILE A 105 17.56 2.87 -2.33
C ILE A 105 18.94 3.52 -2.17
N ASN A 106 19.61 3.29 -1.04
CA ASN A 106 20.90 3.89 -0.74
C ASN A 106 22.08 3.11 -1.35
N GLU A 107 21.95 1.82 -1.54
CA GLU A 107 22.98 0.91 -2.06
C GLU A 107 22.44 0.09 -3.24
N PRO A 108 22.03 0.72 -4.36
CA PRO A 108 21.47 0.02 -5.52
C PRO A 108 22.54 -0.86 -6.19
N ILE A 109 22.12 -2.00 -6.75
CA ILE A 109 23.00 -2.93 -7.48
C ILE A 109 22.65 -2.87 -8.97
N ALA A 110 23.58 -2.39 -9.77
CA ALA A 110 23.39 -2.23 -11.22
C ALA A 110 23.03 -3.56 -11.92
N PRO A 111 22.12 -3.55 -12.91
CA PRO A 111 21.75 -4.75 -13.66
C PRO A 111 22.89 -5.27 -14.50
N VAL A 112 22.85 -6.57 -14.85
CA VAL A 112 23.83 -7.24 -15.72
C VAL A 112 23.17 -7.74 -16.99
N THR A 113 23.80 -7.51 -18.14
CA THR A 113 23.30 -7.97 -19.43
C THR A 113 23.63 -9.42 -19.67
N VAL A 114 22.61 -10.21 -20.08
CA VAL A 114 22.76 -11.61 -20.49
C VAL A 114 22.40 -11.78 -21.98
N LYS A 115 22.87 -12.87 -22.58
CA LYS A 115 22.61 -13.18 -24.01
C LYS A 115 21.36 -14.04 -24.18
N ASP A 116 21.19 -15.04 -23.33
CA ASP A 116 20.07 -15.99 -23.37
C ASP A 116 19.11 -15.66 -22.23
N ALA A 117 17.82 -15.60 -22.55
CA ALA A 117 16.81 -15.15 -21.60
C ALA A 117 15.53 -16.00 -21.70
N PRO A 118 15.02 -16.51 -20.56
CA PRO A 118 13.74 -17.24 -20.53
C PRO A 118 12.59 -16.49 -21.17
N CYS A 119 12.51 -15.16 -20.99
CA CYS A 119 11.45 -14.34 -21.59
C CYS A 119 11.49 -14.26 -23.12
N GLN A 120 12.48 -14.86 -23.76
CA GLN A 120 12.64 -14.87 -25.24
C GLN A 120 12.63 -16.28 -25.83
N GLU A 121 12.14 -17.29 -25.10
CA GLU A 121 11.98 -18.67 -25.60
C GLU A 121 10.93 -18.77 -26.71
N VAL A 122 9.89 -17.93 -26.65
CA VAL A 122 8.88 -17.78 -27.71
C VAL A 122 8.92 -16.33 -28.18
N VAL A 123 8.95 -16.12 -29.50
CA VAL A 123 9.01 -14.79 -30.12
C VAL A 123 7.95 -14.71 -31.20
N ILE A 124 7.01 -13.79 -31.06
CA ILE A 124 5.92 -13.52 -32.01
C ILE A 124 6.11 -12.09 -32.52
N THR A 125 6.35 -11.93 -33.80
CA THR A 125 6.64 -10.62 -34.41
C THR A 125 5.77 -10.34 -35.63
N ALA A 126 5.63 -9.07 -35.97
CA ALA A 126 5.10 -8.55 -37.22
C ALA A 126 3.80 -9.25 -37.70
N ASP A 127 3.89 -9.99 -38.83
CA ASP A 127 2.72 -10.61 -39.47
C ASP A 127 2.08 -11.72 -38.61
N ALA A 128 2.84 -12.34 -37.70
CA ALA A 128 2.28 -13.33 -36.78
C ALA A 128 1.29 -12.69 -35.79
N LEU A 129 1.57 -11.46 -35.31
CA LEU A 129 0.68 -10.73 -34.38
C LEU A 129 -0.72 -10.50 -34.99
N LYS A 130 -0.83 -10.39 -36.31
CA LYS A 130 -2.09 -10.12 -37.02
C LYS A 130 -2.94 -11.37 -37.23
N ARG A 131 -2.39 -12.56 -36.96
CA ARG A 131 -3.15 -13.80 -37.08
C ARG A 131 -4.10 -13.95 -35.91
N PRO A 132 -5.35 -14.39 -36.12
CA PRO A 132 -6.29 -14.64 -35.04
C PRO A 132 -5.70 -15.55 -33.96
N GLY A 133 -5.75 -15.11 -32.69
CA GLY A 133 -5.23 -15.85 -31.55
C GLY A 133 -3.71 -15.86 -31.38
N GLU A 134 -2.93 -15.14 -32.20
CA GLU A 134 -1.47 -15.06 -32.08
C GLU A 134 -0.97 -13.74 -31.51
N GLY A 135 -1.80 -12.68 -31.49
CA GLY A 135 -1.48 -11.38 -30.93
C GLY A 135 -1.83 -11.27 -29.44
N LEU A 136 -2.28 -10.10 -29.02
CA LEU A 136 -2.66 -9.82 -27.63
C LEU A 136 -3.83 -10.68 -27.15
N SER A 137 -4.73 -11.13 -28.03
CA SER A 137 -5.82 -12.05 -27.71
C SER A 137 -5.35 -13.43 -27.24
N ARG A 138 -4.09 -13.81 -27.49
CA ARG A 138 -3.47 -15.00 -26.91
C ARG A 138 -3.33 -14.95 -25.40
N LEU A 139 -3.28 -13.75 -24.82
CA LEU A 139 -3.04 -13.54 -23.41
C LEU A 139 -4.37 -13.53 -22.65
N PRO A 140 -4.48 -14.22 -21.49
CA PRO A 140 -5.69 -14.27 -20.68
C PRO A 140 -5.87 -12.97 -19.86
N VAL A 141 -5.97 -11.83 -20.55
CA VAL A 141 -6.11 -10.52 -19.91
C VAL A 141 -7.51 -10.36 -19.33
N PRO A 142 -7.67 -10.21 -17.99
CA PRO A 142 -9.00 -10.11 -17.40
C PRO A 142 -9.65 -8.73 -17.60
N VAL A 143 -10.98 -8.69 -17.56
CA VAL A 143 -11.73 -7.48 -17.25
C VAL A 143 -11.64 -7.24 -15.74
N SER A 144 -11.12 -6.10 -15.32
CA SER A 144 -10.82 -5.85 -13.90
C SER A 144 -12.06 -5.49 -13.10
N THR A 145 -12.99 -4.71 -13.70
CA THR A 145 -14.24 -4.29 -13.07
C THR A 145 -15.41 -4.57 -14.02
N PRO A 146 -15.86 -5.83 -14.10
CA PRO A 146 -16.97 -6.20 -14.97
C PRO A 146 -18.21 -5.32 -14.74
N GLY A 147 -18.83 -4.87 -15.83
CA GLY A 147 -19.96 -3.95 -15.81
C GLY A 147 -19.58 -2.46 -15.91
N PHE A 148 -18.28 -2.14 -15.81
CA PHE A 148 -17.78 -0.76 -15.92
C PHE A 148 -16.61 -0.62 -16.89
N ASP A 149 -15.62 -1.53 -16.85
CA ASP A 149 -14.45 -1.44 -17.74
C ASP A 149 -14.85 -1.63 -19.19
N ALA A 150 -14.32 -0.79 -20.08
CA ALA A 150 -14.62 -0.84 -21.51
C ALA A 150 -13.84 -1.90 -22.28
N ALA A 151 -12.81 -2.51 -21.68
CA ALA A 151 -11.95 -3.50 -22.29
C ALA A 151 -11.25 -4.36 -21.22
N PRO A 152 -10.64 -5.50 -21.57
CA PRO A 152 -9.63 -6.14 -20.75
C PRO A 152 -8.40 -5.23 -20.57
N TYR A 153 -7.80 -5.23 -19.37
CA TYR A 153 -6.65 -4.38 -19.04
C TYR A 153 -5.48 -5.17 -18.50
N LEU A 154 -4.29 -4.87 -19.01
CA LEU A 154 -3.03 -5.21 -18.36
C LEU A 154 -2.87 -4.32 -17.12
N THR A 155 -2.87 -4.90 -15.92
CA THR A 155 -2.88 -4.15 -14.64
C THR A 155 -1.58 -4.29 -13.85
N ALA A 156 -0.89 -5.42 -13.95
CA ALA A 156 0.40 -5.68 -13.29
C ALA A 156 1.58 -5.45 -14.26
N THR A 157 1.60 -4.28 -14.87
CA THR A 157 2.58 -3.92 -15.89
C THR A 157 3.81 -3.25 -15.30
N LEU A 158 4.97 -3.49 -15.92
CA LEU A 158 6.12 -2.61 -15.83
C LEU A 158 6.40 -2.05 -17.22
N CYS A 159 6.07 -0.80 -17.45
CA CYS A 159 6.35 -0.11 -18.71
C CYS A 159 7.76 0.47 -18.66
N VAL A 160 8.65 -0.09 -19.44
CA VAL A 160 10.04 0.35 -19.60
C VAL A 160 10.10 1.32 -20.76
N THR A 161 10.62 2.52 -20.51
CA THR A 161 10.89 3.56 -21.53
C THR A 161 12.29 4.10 -21.33
N ARG A 162 12.84 4.83 -22.30
CA ARG A 162 14.17 5.43 -22.20
C ARG A 162 14.09 6.92 -22.45
N ASP A 163 14.80 7.69 -21.64
CA ASP A 163 15.02 9.12 -21.89
C ASP A 163 15.89 9.30 -23.14
N PRO A 164 15.41 10.00 -24.17
CA PRO A 164 16.17 10.17 -25.40
C PRO A 164 17.37 11.12 -25.27
N ASP A 165 17.49 11.89 -24.17
CA ASP A 165 18.59 12.80 -23.90
C ASP A 165 19.71 12.12 -23.11
N SER A 166 19.36 11.49 -21.99
CA SER A 166 20.33 10.86 -21.08
C SER A 166 20.59 9.39 -21.38
N GLY A 167 19.66 8.70 -22.09
CA GLY A 167 19.71 7.26 -22.30
C GLY A 167 19.27 6.43 -21.08
N VAL A 168 18.93 7.05 -19.95
CA VAL A 168 18.48 6.37 -18.74
C VAL A 168 17.08 5.77 -18.96
N GLN A 169 16.89 4.52 -18.55
CA GLN A 169 15.58 3.86 -18.57
C GLN A 169 14.79 4.20 -17.32
N ASN A 170 13.47 4.29 -17.49
CA ASN A 170 12.49 4.36 -16.41
C ASN A 170 11.57 3.15 -16.48
N MET A 171 11.15 2.64 -15.36
CA MET A 171 10.23 1.53 -15.23
C MET A 171 9.08 1.88 -14.31
N GLY A 172 7.87 2.02 -14.86
CA GLY A 172 6.69 2.40 -14.09
C GLY A 172 5.49 1.49 -14.32
N THR A 173 4.62 1.40 -13.31
CA THR A 173 3.36 0.64 -13.42
C THR A 173 2.27 1.52 -14.03
N TYR A 174 1.96 1.28 -15.30
CA TYR A 174 0.93 1.99 -16.06
C TYR A 174 -0.03 0.97 -16.67
N ARG A 175 -1.35 1.17 -16.49
CA ARG A 175 -2.35 0.29 -17.09
C ARG A 175 -2.32 0.37 -18.62
N ALA A 176 -2.67 -0.74 -19.28
CA ALA A 176 -2.80 -0.78 -20.71
C ALA A 176 -4.08 -1.52 -21.14
N ALA A 177 -4.96 -0.81 -21.86
CA ALA A 177 -6.20 -1.36 -22.42
C ALA A 177 -5.93 -2.13 -23.70
N LEU A 178 -6.52 -3.31 -23.87
CA LEU A 178 -6.53 -4.00 -25.15
C LEU A 178 -7.43 -3.25 -26.15
N LYS A 179 -6.91 -2.93 -27.34
CA LYS A 179 -7.63 -2.23 -28.40
C LYS A 179 -7.74 -3.09 -29.68
N ALA A 180 -6.72 -3.87 -29.97
CA ALA A 180 -6.64 -4.85 -31.05
C ALA A 180 -5.53 -5.86 -30.75
N ASP A 181 -5.36 -6.88 -31.57
CA ASP A 181 -4.30 -7.88 -31.38
C ASP A 181 -2.87 -7.31 -31.44
N ASP A 182 -2.70 -6.16 -32.07
CA ASP A 182 -1.42 -5.45 -32.19
C ASP A 182 -1.46 -4.02 -31.65
N ARG A 183 -2.47 -3.65 -30.82
CA ARG A 183 -2.59 -2.28 -30.32
C ARG A 183 -3.09 -2.22 -28.87
N LEU A 184 -2.45 -1.36 -28.09
CA LEU A 184 -2.78 -1.06 -26.69
C LEU A 184 -3.03 0.45 -26.50
N GLY A 185 -3.97 0.79 -25.61
CA GLY A 185 -4.07 2.14 -25.05
C GLY A 185 -3.32 2.19 -23.73
N VAL A 186 -2.23 2.97 -23.63
CA VAL A 186 -1.38 3.03 -22.43
C VAL A 186 -1.61 4.34 -21.70
N ARG A 187 -1.91 4.28 -20.38
CA ARG A 187 -2.12 5.48 -19.57
C ARG A 187 -0.89 5.82 -18.74
N MET A 188 -0.21 6.88 -19.13
CA MET A 188 0.86 7.52 -18.36
C MET A 188 0.37 8.86 -17.82
N ALA A 189 0.43 9.08 -16.50
CA ALA A 189 -0.13 10.29 -15.90
C ALA A 189 0.69 11.54 -16.21
N SER A 190 0.04 12.56 -16.81
CA SER A 190 0.62 13.85 -17.18
C SER A 190 0.65 14.90 -16.05
N ARG A 191 0.25 14.54 -14.83
CA ARG A 191 0.06 15.48 -13.70
C ARG A 191 1.37 15.96 -13.09
N LEU A 192 1.27 16.95 -12.23
CA LEU A 192 2.38 17.66 -11.58
C LEU A 192 3.49 16.70 -11.12
N GLY A 193 4.69 16.88 -11.65
CA GLY A 193 5.81 15.99 -11.47
C GLY A 193 5.76 14.70 -12.29
N GLY A 194 4.83 14.56 -13.26
CA GLY A 194 4.72 13.53 -14.29
C GLY A 194 5.06 12.09 -13.89
N ALA A 195 4.55 11.13 -14.64
CA ALA A 195 5.14 9.79 -14.64
C ALA A 195 6.43 9.84 -15.47
N GLY A 196 7.49 9.12 -15.10
CA GLY A 196 8.74 9.11 -15.86
C GLY A 196 8.52 8.78 -17.34
N GLY A 197 7.67 7.79 -17.64
CA GLY A 197 7.29 7.47 -19.01
C GLY A 197 6.58 8.61 -19.75
N TYR A 198 5.77 9.43 -19.06
CA TYR A 198 5.16 10.61 -19.67
C TYR A 198 6.18 11.69 -20.01
N LEU A 199 7.17 11.94 -19.13
CA LEU A 199 8.25 12.91 -19.38
C LEU A 199 9.11 12.47 -20.59
N HIS A 200 9.37 11.17 -20.73
CA HIS A 200 10.05 10.63 -21.92
C HIS A 200 9.18 10.85 -23.16
N TRP A 201 7.88 10.59 -23.11
CA TRP A 201 6.96 10.77 -24.23
C TRP A 201 6.96 12.24 -24.72
N GLU A 202 6.96 13.23 -23.83
CA GLU A 202 7.05 14.65 -24.22
C GLU A 202 8.36 14.96 -24.97
N LYS A 203 9.49 14.39 -24.55
CA LYS A 203 10.77 14.56 -25.21
C LYS A 203 10.79 13.93 -26.61
N TYR A 204 10.24 12.71 -26.77
CA TYR A 204 10.09 12.07 -28.08
C TYR A 204 9.15 12.85 -28.99
N ARG A 205 8.03 13.37 -28.44
CA ARG A 205 7.11 14.23 -29.16
C ARG A 205 7.78 15.50 -29.69
N ALA A 206 8.58 16.15 -28.86
CA ALA A 206 9.33 17.34 -29.25
C ALA A 206 10.35 17.07 -30.39
N ARG A 207 10.79 15.81 -30.53
CA ARG A 207 11.68 15.36 -31.61
C ARG A 207 10.95 14.85 -32.85
N GLY A 208 9.60 14.77 -32.82
CA GLY A 208 8.80 14.16 -33.90
C GLY A 208 9.04 12.66 -34.06
N GLN A 209 9.42 11.96 -33.01
CA GLN A 209 9.75 10.53 -33.03
C GLN A 209 8.75 9.74 -32.20
N GLN A 210 8.46 8.51 -32.61
CA GLN A 210 7.71 7.56 -31.77
C GLN A 210 8.57 7.11 -30.59
N MET A 211 7.93 6.84 -29.45
CA MET A 211 8.62 6.42 -28.24
C MET A 211 8.64 4.89 -28.11
N PRO A 212 9.82 4.25 -28.04
CA PRO A 212 9.91 2.83 -27.70
C PRO A 212 9.38 2.56 -26.30
N CYS A 213 8.58 1.49 -26.15
CA CYS A 213 8.05 1.04 -24.88
C CYS A 213 8.02 -0.49 -24.83
N ALA A 214 8.51 -1.07 -23.73
CA ALA A 214 8.34 -2.49 -23.44
C ALA A 214 7.46 -2.66 -22.20
N ILE A 215 6.41 -3.47 -22.30
CA ILE A 215 5.54 -3.80 -21.16
C ILE A 215 5.92 -5.19 -20.68
N VAL A 216 6.45 -5.26 -19.46
CA VAL A 216 6.84 -6.51 -18.80
C VAL A 216 5.72 -6.97 -17.89
N ILE A 217 5.34 -8.25 -17.98
CA ILE A 217 4.32 -8.89 -17.17
C ILE A 217 4.95 -10.10 -16.48
N GLY A 218 4.93 -10.12 -15.15
CA GLY A 218 5.50 -11.19 -14.35
C GLY A 218 7.03 -11.26 -14.43
N CYS A 219 7.69 -11.01 -13.33
CA CYS A 219 9.15 -11.19 -13.14
C CYS A 219 9.43 -11.39 -11.65
N ALA A 220 10.67 -11.28 -11.21
CA ALA A 220 11.00 -11.30 -9.80
C ALA A 220 10.15 -10.26 -9.03
N PRO A 221 9.52 -10.63 -7.89
CA PRO A 221 8.69 -9.70 -7.13
C PRO A 221 9.40 -8.39 -6.78
N ALA A 222 10.68 -8.44 -6.41
CA ALA A 222 11.48 -7.26 -6.12
C ALA A 222 11.50 -6.24 -7.27
N VAL A 223 11.53 -6.73 -8.52
CA VAL A 223 11.46 -5.87 -9.72
C VAL A 223 10.04 -5.29 -9.88
N LEU A 224 8.99 -6.12 -9.67
CA LEU A 224 7.60 -5.67 -9.75
C LEU A 224 7.26 -4.63 -8.66
N PHE A 225 7.91 -4.71 -7.51
CA PHE A 225 7.68 -3.79 -6.39
C PHE A 225 8.25 -2.39 -6.63
N THR A 226 9.27 -2.22 -7.48
CA THR A 226 9.86 -0.90 -7.77
C THR A 226 8.96 -0.06 -8.68
N GLY A 227 8.22 -0.67 -9.61
CA GLY A 227 7.39 0.03 -10.59
C GLY A 227 6.33 0.99 -10.02
N PRO A 228 5.58 0.65 -8.95
CA PRO A 228 4.62 1.56 -8.32
C PRO A 228 5.25 2.55 -7.33
N GLN A 229 6.54 2.41 -7.01
CA GLN A 229 7.24 3.33 -6.11
C GLN A 229 7.66 4.59 -6.86
N LYS A 230 7.62 5.72 -6.15
CA LYS A 230 8.11 6.98 -6.70
C LYS A 230 9.55 7.21 -6.22
N LEU A 231 10.50 6.71 -6.99
CA LEU A 231 11.92 6.95 -6.77
C LEU A 231 12.32 8.36 -7.25
N GLN A 232 13.55 8.79 -6.97
CA GLN A 232 14.10 10.05 -7.49
C GLN A 232 14.27 9.95 -9.01
N ILE A 233 14.21 11.09 -9.71
CA ILE A 233 14.16 11.16 -11.18
C ILE A 233 15.33 10.44 -11.87
N ASP A 234 16.50 10.44 -11.27
CA ASP A 234 17.70 9.84 -11.87
C ASP A 234 18.06 8.46 -11.26
N GLN A 235 17.15 7.86 -10.51
CA GLN A 235 17.37 6.59 -9.86
C GLN A 235 16.82 5.43 -10.72
N ASP A 236 17.70 4.51 -11.11
CA ASP A 236 17.36 3.34 -11.92
C ASP A 236 16.58 2.30 -11.08
N GLU A 237 15.33 2.07 -11.42
CA GLU A 237 14.45 1.10 -10.75
C GLU A 237 15.01 -0.32 -10.80
N MET A 238 15.71 -0.70 -11.89
CA MET A 238 16.35 -2.02 -12.00
C MET A 238 17.51 -2.17 -11.01
N ALA A 239 18.27 -1.09 -10.78
CA ALA A 239 19.36 -1.10 -9.81
C ALA A 239 18.83 -1.17 -8.37
N VAL A 240 17.72 -0.46 -8.06
CA VAL A 240 17.05 -0.57 -6.76
C VAL A 240 16.48 -1.98 -6.56
N ALA A 241 15.90 -2.59 -7.59
CA ALA A 241 15.45 -3.97 -7.55
C ALA A 241 16.60 -4.95 -7.26
N GLY A 242 17.77 -4.72 -7.85
CA GLY A 242 19.00 -5.46 -7.53
C GLY A 242 19.38 -5.33 -6.05
N GLY A 243 19.29 -4.12 -5.48
CA GLY A 243 19.47 -3.89 -4.03
C GLY A 243 18.47 -4.67 -3.18
N LEU A 244 17.17 -4.69 -3.56
CA LEU A 244 16.12 -5.47 -2.90
C LEU A 244 16.39 -6.99 -2.97
N MET A 245 16.93 -7.48 -4.08
CA MET A 245 17.29 -8.90 -4.27
C MET A 245 18.59 -9.27 -3.57
N GLY A 246 19.48 -8.30 -3.32
CA GLY A 246 20.86 -8.53 -2.88
C GLY A 246 21.78 -9.10 -3.96
N GLU A 247 21.34 -9.07 -5.23
CA GLU A 247 22.10 -9.48 -6.42
C GLU A 247 21.62 -8.69 -7.66
N ALA A 248 22.46 -8.60 -8.68
CA ALA A 248 22.14 -7.87 -9.91
C ALA A 248 20.95 -8.50 -10.66
N VAL A 249 20.03 -7.67 -11.13
CA VAL A 249 18.96 -8.11 -12.04
C VAL A 249 19.57 -8.46 -13.40
N GLU A 250 19.33 -9.67 -13.88
CA GLU A 250 19.69 -10.07 -15.25
C GLU A 250 18.76 -9.37 -16.24
N VAL A 251 19.31 -8.64 -17.21
CA VAL A 251 18.54 -7.96 -18.26
C VAL A 251 18.96 -8.40 -19.65
N VAL A 252 18.01 -8.39 -20.58
CA VAL A 252 18.23 -8.73 -22.01
C VAL A 252 17.68 -7.64 -22.91
N ARG A 253 18.31 -7.44 -24.06
CA ARG A 253 17.82 -6.51 -25.08
C ARG A 253 16.54 -7.03 -25.73
N CYS A 254 15.55 -6.17 -25.91
CA CYS A 254 14.35 -6.45 -26.70
C CYS A 254 14.67 -6.85 -28.13
N LYS A 255 13.74 -7.53 -28.79
CA LYS A 255 13.94 -8.05 -30.18
C LYS A 255 13.72 -7.00 -31.25
N THR A 256 12.78 -6.06 -31.03
CA THR A 256 12.33 -5.11 -32.06
C THR A 256 12.59 -3.65 -31.69
N ILE A 257 12.90 -3.37 -30.44
CA ILE A 257 13.16 -2.02 -29.92
C ILE A 257 14.44 -1.98 -29.09
N ASP A 258 15.02 -0.80 -28.94
CA ASP A 258 16.28 -0.63 -28.19
C ASP A 258 16.00 -0.34 -26.69
N LEU A 259 15.50 -1.34 -25.98
CA LEU A 259 15.30 -1.32 -24.53
C LEU A 259 15.83 -2.60 -23.89
N MET A 260 16.22 -2.49 -22.61
CA MET A 260 16.61 -3.62 -21.78
C MET A 260 15.47 -3.98 -20.84
N VAL A 261 15.14 -5.27 -20.74
CA VAL A 261 14.06 -5.81 -19.90
C VAL A 261 14.57 -6.94 -19.01
N PRO A 262 13.90 -7.26 -17.88
CA PRO A 262 14.28 -8.41 -17.05
C PRO A 262 14.30 -9.71 -17.87
N ALA A 263 15.44 -10.36 -17.90
CA ALA A 263 15.64 -11.59 -18.70
C ALA A 263 14.75 -12.76 -18.26
N ARG A 264 14.35 -12.76 -16.96
CA ARG A 264 13.49 -13.78 -16.35
C ARG A 264 12.01 -13.42 -16.30
N ALA A 265 11.58 -12.41 -17.07
CA ALA A 265 10.17 -12.07 -17.18
C ALA A 265 9.35 -13.25 -17.75
N GLU A 266 8.07 -13.29 -17.44
CA GLU A 266 7.13 -14.27 -18.00
C GLU A 266 6.75 -13.88 -19.43
N ILE A 267 6.34 -12.60 -19.64
CA ILE A 267 5.89 -12.05 -20.92
C ILE A 267 6.43 -10.63 -21.06
N VAL A 268 6.87 -10.28 -22.27
CA VAL A 268 7.27 -8.92 -22.66
C VAL A 268 6.55 -8.54 -23.95
N ILE A 269 5.86 -7.40 -23.93
CA ILE A 269 5.19 -6.81 -25.10
C ILE A 269 6.01 -5.61 -25.54
N GLU A 270 6.61 -5.68 -26.72
CA GLU A 270 7.44 -4.63 -27.30
C GLU A 270 6.63 -3.79 -28.29
N GLY A 271 6.86 -2.49 -28.34
CA GLY A 271 6.15 -1.64 -29.30
C GLY A 271 6.61 -0.19 -29.32
N LEU A 272 5.91 0.58 -30.13
CA LEU A 272 6.14 2.01 -30.34
C LEU A 272 4.89 2.78 -29.96
N ILE A 273 5.04 3.75 -29.09
CA ILE A 273 3.96 4.67 -28.67
C ILE A 273 3.92 5.86 -29.62
N ASP A 274 2.73 6.15 -30.13
CA ASP A 274 2.47 7.34 -30.96
C ASP A 274 2.63 8.60 -30.12
N THR A 275 3.34 9.59 -30.64
CA THR A 275 3.58 10.87 -29.99
C THR A 275 2.77 12.01 -30.60
N HIS A 276 2.05 11.78 -31.69
CA HIS A 276 1.24 12.77 -32.39
C HIS A 276 -0.25 12.60 -32.13
N LEU A 277 -0.72 11.35 -32.05
CA LEU A 277 -2.13 11.02 -31.88
C LEU A 277 -2.37 10.38 -30.50
N LEU A 278 -3.42 10.76 -29.85
CA LEU A 278 -3.96 10.15 -28.65
C LEU A 278 -5.27 9.46 -28.97
N GLU A 279 -5.54 8.33 -28.34
CA GLU A 279 -6.75 7.53 -28.53
C GLU A 279 -7.64 7.62 -27.29
N PRO A 280 -8.99 7.72 -27.41
CA PRO A 280 -9.87 7.64 -26.26
C PRO A 280 -9.72 6.28 -25.56
N GLU A 281 -9.55 6.33 -24.24
CA GLU A 281 -9.63 5.16 -23.38
C GLU A 281 -10.99 5.20 -22.68
N GLY A 282 -11.78 4.13 -22.80
CA GLY A 282 -13.09 4.02 -22.17
C GLY A 282 -13.04 3.87 -20.66
N PRO A 283 -14.18 3.72 -19.99
CA PRO A 283 -14.24 3.59 -18.52
C PRO A 283 -13.34 2.49 -17.98
N PHE A 284 -12.75 2.76 -16.81
CA PHE A 284 -11.89 1.82 -16.07
C PHE A 284 -11.98 2.05 -14.57
N GLY A 285 -12.11 0.97 -13.79
CA GLY A 285 -12.06 1.02 -12.32
C GLY A 285 -10.66 1.41 -11.82
N GLU A 286 -10.52 2.58 -11.22
CA GLU A 286 -9.25 3.17 -10.80
C GLU A 286 -8.86 2.84 -9.35
N SER A 287 -7.57 2.96 -9.06
CA SER A 287 -7.00 2.72 -7.73
C SER A 287 -7.52 3.65 -6.63
N HIS A 288 -8.15 4.75 -6.98
CA HIS A 288 -8.82 5.65 -6.03
C HIS A 288 -10.23 5.19 -5.63
N GLY A 289 -10.68 4.03 -6.09
CA GLY A 289 -11.95 3.42 -5.70
C GLY A 289 -13.15 3.88 -6.52
N HIS A 290 -12.97 4.68 -7.55
CA HIS A 290 -14.03 5.13 -8.45
C HIS A 290 -13.70 4.76 -9.90
N VAL A 291 -14.73 4.70 -10.74
CA VAL A 291 -14.53 4.52 -12.17
C VAL A 291 -14.04 5.83 -12.79
N ALA A 292 -12.90 5.78 -13.47
CA ALA A 292 -12.50 6.84 -14.38
C ALA A 292 -13.33 6.67 -15.66
N LEU A 293 -13.91 7.76 -16.10
CA LEU A 293 -14.68 7.77 -17.34
C LEU A 293 -13.73 7.81 -18.55
N GLU A 294 -14.10 8.47 -19.62
CA GLU A 294 -13.30 8.51 -20.83
C GLU A 294 -12.27 9.66 -20.79
N ASP A 295 -11.00 9.32 -21.12
CA ASP A 295 -9.91 10.30 -21.28
C ASP A 295 -9.10 9.94 -22.54
N TYR A 296 -8.36 10.90 -23.12
CA TYR A 296 -7.38 10.61 -24.16
C TYR A 296 -6.09 10.05 -23.57
N ASN A 297 -5.58 8.95 -24.12
CA ASN A 297 -4.35 8.29 -23.71
C ASN A 297 -3.48 7.91 -24.91
N MET A 298 -2.24 7.47 -24.62
CA MET A 298 -1.27 7.12 -25.63
C MET A 298 -1.64 5.80 -26.31
N SER A 299 -1.52 5.74 -27.64
CA SER A 299 -1.69 4.51 -28.43
C SER A 299 -0.33 3.86 -28.66
N MET A 300 -0.19 2.57 -28.36
CA MET A 300 1.01 1.78 -28.58
C MET A 300 0.75 0.73 -29.65
N HIS A 301 1.53 0.77 -30.74
CA HIS A 301 1.56 -0.29 -31.74
C HIS A 301 2.55 -1.37 -31.29
N VAL A 302 2.08 -2.61 -31.17
CA VAL A 302 2.87 -3.77 -30.73
C VAL A 302 3.70 -4.29 -31.90
N THR A 303 5.00 -4.44 -31.70
CA THR A 303 5.94 -4.94 -32.72
C THR A 303 6.40 -6.37 -32.44
N ALA A 304 6.36 -6.80 -31.18
CA ALA A 304 6.62 -8.18 -30.78
C ALA A 304 5.97 -8.52 -29.45
N ILE A 305 5.67 -9.80 -29.26
CA ILE A 305 5.40 -10.41 -27.95
C ILE A 305 6.46 -11.50 -27.75
N THR A 306 7.22 -11.42 -26.67
CA THR A 306 8.17 -12.46 -26.28
C THR A 306 7.78 -13.05 -24.94
N MET A 307 7.99 -14.36 -24.73
CA MET A 307 7.58 -15.02 -23.50
C MET A 307 8.33 -16.32 -23.24
N ARG A 308 8.21 -16.80 -22.01
CA ARG A 308 8.60 -18.17 -21.65
C ARG A 308 7.74 -19.18 -22.41
N LYS A 309 8.20 -20.42 -22.57
CA LYS A 309 7.40 -21.54 -23.14
C LYS A 309 6.17 -21.85 -22.29
N LYS A 310 6.26 -21.69 -20.98
CA LYS A 310 5.17 -21.89 -20.03
C LYS A 310 5.07 -20.65 -19.12
N PRO A 311 4.53 -19.54 -19.64
CA PRO A 311 4.44 -18.31 -18.88
C PRO A 311 3.29 -18.37 -17.87
N VAL A 312 3.37 -17.52 -16.84
CA VAL A 312 2.27 -17.22 -15.95
C VAL A 312 1.88 -15.75 -16.16
N PHE A 313 0.61 -15.50 -16.44
CA PHE A 313 0.09 -14.14 -16.55
C PHE A 313 -0.19 -13.57 -15.15
N VAL A 314 0.27 -12.37 -14.86
CA VAL A 314 0.00 -11.69 -13.59
C VAL A 314 -1.02 -10.59 -13.81
N SER A 315 -2.06 -10.57 -12.97
CA SER A 315 -3.02 -9.48 -12.90
C SER A 315 -3.15 -9.01 -11.45
N ILE A 316 -3.35 -7.71 -11.23
CA ILE A 316 -3.41 -7.10 -9.90
C ILE A 316 -4.76 -6.44 -9.67
N ILE A 317 -5.31 -6.60 -8.47
CA ILE A 317 -6.50 -5.86 -8.04
C ILE A 317 -6.08 -4.50 -7.50
N SER A 318 -6.60 -3.44 -8.12
CA SER A 318 -6.17 -2.05 -7.86
C SER A 318 -7.31 -1.05 -7.62
N GLN A 319 -8.54 -1.49 -7.47
CA GLN A 319 -9.72 -0.60 -7.36
C GLN A 319 -10.01 -0.24 -5.90
N VAL A 320 -11.26 -0.36 -5.46
CA VAL A 320 -11.67 -0.03 -4.08
C VAL A 320 -10.72 -0.67 -3.05
N THR A 321 -10.24 0.16 -2.13
CA THR A 321 -9.32 -0.30 -1.07
C THR A 321 -10.08 -0.90 0.14
N PRO A 322 -9.52 -1.90 0.84
CA PRO A 322 -8.23 -2.52 0.58
C PRO A 322 -8.20 -3.27 -0.75
N SER A 323 -7.03 -3.32 -1.36
CA SER A 323 -6.76 -4.02 -2.61
C SER A 323 -5.31 -4.50 -2.64
N GLU A 324 -4.94 -5.38 -3.56
CA GLU A 324 -3.56 -5.82 -3.68
C GLU A 324 -2.59 -4.65 -3.92
N SER A 325 -2.98 -3.70 -4.80
CA SER A 325 -2.13 -2.54 -5.07
C SER A 325 -2.02 -1.58 -3.89
N SER A 326 -3.02 -1.50 -3.01
CA SER A 326 -2.93 -0.67 -1.81
C SER A 326 -2.02 -1.29 -0.76
N VAL A 327 -2.09 -2.59 -0.53
CA VAL A 327 -1.13 -3.30 0.35
C VAL A 327 0.29 -3.15 -0.18
N LEU A 328 0.51 -3.38 -1.50
CA LEU A 328 1.82 -3.24 -2.14
C LEU A 328 2.45 -1.86 -1.93
N LYS A 329 1.65 -0.80 -1.94
CA LYS A 329 2.13 0.55 -1.68
C LYS A 329 2.31 0.81 -0.19
N ARG A 330 1.36 0.42 0.65
CA ARG A 330 1.34 0.70 2.08
C ARG A 330 2.59 0.16 2.78
N VAL A 331 2.94 -1.10 2.55
CA VAL A 331 4.07 -1.75 3.21
C VAL A 331 5.43 -1.11 2.89
N ALA A 332 5.52 -0.37 1.78
CA ALA A 332 6.72 0.38 1.42
C ALA A 332 6.64 1.86 1.85
N TYR A 333 5.47 2.49 1.77
CA TYR A 333 5.32 3.92 2.07
C TYR A 333 5.35 4.24 3.57
N GLU A 334 4.74 3.44 4.42
CA GLU A 334 4.72 3.72 5.86
C GLU A 334 6.13 3.83 6.45
N PRO A 335 7.06 2.88 6.18
CA PRO A 335 8.46 3.02 6.58
C PRO A 335 9.17 4.22 5.95
N LEU A 336 8.91 4.51 4.67
CA LEU A 336 9.51 5.65 3.97
C LEU A 336 9.11 6.99 4.62
N PHE A 337 7.82 7.15 4.96
CA PHE A 337 7.33 8.34 5.66
C PHE A 337 7.92 8.45 7.05
N LEU A 338 7.99 7.35 7.78
CA LEU A 338 8.61 7.32 9.11
C LEU A 338 10.07 7.78 9.06
N GLU A 339 10.85 7.24 8.14
CA GLU A 339 12.27 7.62 7.98
C GLU A 339 12.44 9.08 7.57
N HIS A 340 11.62 9.55 6.63
CA HIS A 340 11.63 10.97 6.24
C HIS A 340 11.40 11.88 7.44
N LEU A 341 10.37 11.60 8.25
CA LEU A 341 10.07 12.40 9.44
C LEU A 341 11.18 12.33 10.48
N GLN A 342 11.68 11.13 10.77
CA GLN A 342 12.69 10.93 11.82
C GLN A 342 14.09 11.40 11.40
N LYS A 343 14.56 11.06 10.20
CA LYS A 343 15.94 11.29 9.77
C LYS A 343 16.09 12.58 8.95
N THR A 344 15.27 12.76 7.91
CA THR A 344 15.41 13.94 7.04
C THR A 344 14.94 15.20 7.74
N MET A 345 13.78 15.14 8.41
CA MET A 345 13.24 16.29 9.13
C MET A 345 13.72 16.40 10.58
N GLY A 346 14.26 15.33 11.16
CA GLY A 346 14.75 15.28 12.53
C GLY A 346 13.65 15.28 13.60
N VAL A 347 12.42 14.91 13.27
CA VAL A 347 11.28 14.81 14.22
C VAL A 347 11.37 13.49 14.97
N ARG A 348 12.19 13.43 16.01
CA ARG A 348 12.54 12.19 16.73
C ARG A 348 11.40 11.57 17.52
N GLY A 349 10.38 12.35 17.87
CA GLY A 349 9.21 11.88 18.63
C GLY A 349 8.27 10.97 17.86
N VAL A 350 8.36 10.89 16.54
CA VAL A 350 7.52 10.01 15.70
C VAL A 350 7.87 8.55 15.97
N LYS A 351 6.86 7.73 16.28
CA LYS A 351 7.00 6.28 16.53
C LYS A 351 6.51 5.43 15.36
N ARG A 352 5.35 5.80 14.78
CA ARG A 352 4.73 5.08 13.66
C ARG A 352 4.05 6.06 12.71
N VAL A 353 3.97 5.69 11.45
CA VAL A 353 3.10 6.32 10.45
C VAL A 353 2.22 5.22 9.89
N VAL A 354 0.92 5.46 9.85
CA VAL A 354 -0.07 4.52 9.32
C VAL A 354 -0.93 5.23 8.30
N MET A 355 -1.09 4.61 7.14
CA MET A 355 -1.98 5.09 6.09
C MET A 355 -3.30 4.34 6.15
N HIS A 356 -4.37 5.04 6.49
CA HIS A 356 -5.70 4.43 6.54
C HIS A 356 -6.10 3.97 5.14
N GLU A 357 -6.34 2.67 5.01
CA GLU A 357 -6.54 2.03 3.71
C GLU A 357 -8.03 1.85 3.34
N PRO A 358 -8.92 1.37 4.24
CA PRO A 358 -10.28 1.04 3.88
C PRO A 358 -11.05 2.24 3.30
N LEU A 359 -11.51 2.11 2.05
CA LEU A 359 -12.32 3.09 1.30
C LEU A 359 -11.68 4.46 1.05
N THR A 360 -10.54 4.77 1.62
CA THR A 360 -9.94 6.12 1.59
C THR A 360 -8.84 6.30 0.56
N ASN A 361 -8.57 5.30 -0.26
CA ASN A 361 -7.50 5.36 -1.26
C ASN A 361 -6.17 5.78 -0.64
N LEU A 362 -5.46 4.85 -0.07
CA LEU A 362 -4.13 4.99 0.51
C LEU A 362 -3.49 6.40 0.33
N ARG A 363 -2.91 6.98 1.37
CA ARG A 363 -2.29 8.33 1.40
C ARG A 363 -3.25 9.52 1.56
N LYS A 364 -4.57 9.34 1.43
CA LYS A 364 -5.52 10.43 1.70
C LYS A 364 -5.68 10.69 3.20
N VAL A 365 -5.63 9.63 4.01
CA VAL A 365 -5.75 9.72 5.48
C VAL A 365 -4.49 9.11 6.10
N ILE A 366 -3.76 9.91 6.87
CA ILE A 366 -2.49 9.52 7.49
C ILE A 366 -2.61 9.73 9.00
N PHE A 367 -2.26 8.71 9.77
CA PHE A 367 -2.14 8.77 11.22
C PHE A 367 -0.67 8.73 11.62
N ILE A 368 -0.26 9.61 12.53
CA ILE A 368 1.11 9.69 13.02
C ILE A 368 1.09 9.50 14.54
N GLN A 369 1.76 8.47 15.01
CA GLN A 369 1.92 8.20 16.43
C GLN A 369 3.20 8.85 16.94
N PHE A 370 3.07 9.63 18.00
CA PHE A 370 4.16 10.32 18.68
C PHE A 370 4.42 9.75 20.07
N ALA A 371 5.67 9.80 20.51
CA ALA A 371 6.04 9.53 21.89
C ALA A 371 5.34 10.51 22.83
N ARG A 372 4.97 10.05 24.03
CA ARG A 372 4.40 10.91 25.08
C ARG A 372 5.40 12.04 25.41
N GLY A 373 4.89 13.26 25.61
CA GLY A 373 5.72 14.42 25.90
C GLY A 373 6.47 15.01 24.71
N THR A 374 6.21 14.56 23.49
CA THR A 374 6.73 15.24 22.28
C THR A 374 6.22 16.68 22.24
N PRO A 375 7.11 17.70 22.12
CA PRO A 375 6.69 19.09 22.05
C PRO A 375 5.69 19.34 20.93
N GLN A 376 4.67 20.15 21.16
CA GLN A 376 3.64 20.46 20.16
C GLN A 376 4.25 20.98 18.84
N THR A 377 5.29 21.81 18.91
CA THR A 377 6.00 22.30 17.73
C THR A 377 6.54 21.17 16.86
N GLU A 378 7.02 20.07 17.46
CA GLU A 378 7.49 18.89 16.73
C GLU A 378 6.32 18.03 16.21
N VAL A 379 5.21 17.94 16.95
CA VAL A 379 3.98 17.27 16.48
C VAL A 379 3.46 17.95 15.21
N TRP A 380 3.31 19.27 15.22
CA TRP A 380 2.88 20.06 14.06
C TRP A 380 3.85 19.95 12.89
N ARG A 381 5.14 20.00 13.16
CA ARG A 381 6.20 19.83 12.17
C ARG A 381 6.14 18.45 11.48
N GLY A 382 5.91 17.39 12.25
CA GLY A 382 5.72 16.03 11.73
C GLY A 382 4.48 15.90 10.85
N MET A 383 3.34 16.45 11.28
CA MET A 383 2.12 16.44 10.46
C MET A 383 2.29 17.18 9.14
N GLN A 384 2.90 18.38 9.16
CA GLN A 384 3.20 19.16 7.96
C GLN A 384 4.15 18.40 7.02
N GLY A 385 5.19 17.76 7.59
CA GLY A 385 6.15 16.96 6.83
C GLY A 385 5.49 15.78 6.12
N ALA A 386 4.64 15.04 6.81
CA ALA A 386 3.89 13.95 6.20
C ALA A 386 2.94 14.45 5.10
N ALA A 387 2.27 15.58 5.32
CA ALA A 387 1.36 16.16 4.34
C ALA A 387 2.07 16.65 3.07
N THR A 388 3.36 17.01 3.16
CA THR A 388 4.12 17.65 2.06
C THR A 388 5.13 16.74 1.38
N LEU A 389 5.41 15.56 1.92
CA LEU A 389 6.39 14.62 1.34
C LEU A 389 6.04 14.24 -0.10
N GLN A 390 4.77 14.09 -0.41
CA GLN A 390 4.29 13.88 -1.77
C GLN A 390 3.12 14.83 -2.07
N ALA A 391 3.06 15.37 -3.27
CA ALA A 391 2.09 16.39 -3.67
C ALA A 391 0.62 15.99 -3.47
N GLN A 392 0.31 14.70 -3.48
CA GLN A 392 -1.04 14.15 -3.43
C GLN A 392 -1.37 13.42 -2.12
N CYS A 393 -0.50 13.53 -1.12
CA CYS A 393 -0.68 12.90 0.18
C CYS A 393 -1.35 13.82 1.19
N GLY A 394 -2.02 13.20 2.18
CA GLY A 394 -2.52 13.89 3.35
C GLY A 394 -3.67 14.85 3.07
N LYS A 395 -4.85 14.33 2.73
CA LYS A 395 -6.07 15.14 2.82
C LYS A 395 -6.47 15.37 4.29
N LEU A 396 -6.24 14.34 5.10
CA LEU A 396 -6.42 14.35 6.54
C LEU A 396 -5.18 13.76 7.20
N VAL A 397 -4.55 14.48 8.12
CA VAL A 397 -3.42 14.01 8.93
C VAL A 397 -3.75 14.20 10.39
N ILE A 398 -3.74 13.12 11.16
CA ILE A 398 -4.07 13.12 12.60
C ILE A 398 -2.86 12.63 13.38
N ALA A 399 -2.43 13.44 14.35
CA ALA A 399 -1.41 13.06 15.33
C ALA A 399 -2.05 12.46 16.57
N VAL A 400 -1.51 11.35 17.07
CA VAL A 400 -1.93 10.69 18.31
C VAL A 400 -0.72 10.33 19.15
N SER A 401 -0.92 10.11 20.46
CA SER A 401 0.14 9.66 21.36
C SER A 401 0.38 8.15 21.26
N GLU A 402 1.50 7.68 21.80
CA GLU A 402 1.97 6.28 21.71
C GLU A 402 1.05 5.25 22.35
N ASP A 403 0.13 5.66 23.22
CA ASP A 403 -0.90 4.82 23.83
C ASP A 403 -2.12 4.56 22.92
N ILE A 404 -2.19 5.21 21.77
CA ILE A 404 -3.23 5.00 20.75
C ILE A 404 -2.66 4.16 19.61
N ASP A 405 -3.30 3.05 19.28
CA ASP A 405 -2.95 2.29 18.07
C ASP A 405 -3.46 3.01 16.81
N PRO A 406 -2.57 3.55 15.97
CA PRO A 406 -2.99 4.25 14.75
C PRO A 406 -3.56 3.31 13.68
N GLY A 407 -3.46 1.99 13.86
CA GLY A 407 -4.13 0.99 13.02
C GLY A 407 -5.60 0.77 13.38
N ASN A 408 -6.08 1.32 14.51
CA ASN A 408 -7.44 1.18 15.00
C ASN A 408 -8.21 2.51 14.86
N ALA A 409 -9.13 2.57 13.87
CA ALA A 409 -9.92 3.77 13.62
C ALA A 409 -10.78 4.19 14.81
N ASP A 410 -11.33 3.25 15.59
CA ASP A 410 -12.13 3.55 16.78
C ASP A 410 -11.27 4.23 17.86
N ALA A 411 -10.01 3.82 18.02
CA ALA A 411 -9.06 4.46 18.92
C ALA A 411 -8.68 5.87 18.47
N ILE A 412 -8.57 6.10 17.16
CA ILE A 412 -8.38 7.44 16.59
C ILE A 412 -9.59 8.32 16.89
N PHE A 413 -10.82 7.85 16.66
CA PHE A 413 -12.03 8.61 16.99
C PHE A 413 -12.15 8.90 18.48
N TRP A 414 -11.80 7.93 19.34
CA TRP A 414 -11.73 8.16 20.77
C TRP A 414 -10.75 9.28 21.11
N SER A 415 -9.55 9.26 20.54
CA SER A 415 -8.53 10.30 20.77
C SER A 415 -9.02 11.69 20.31
N LEU A 416 -9.69 11.76 19.15
CA LEU A 416 -10.30 12.99 18.67
C LEU A 416 -11.38 13.52 19.62
N ALA A 417 -12.20 12.63 20.19
CA ALA A 417 -13.31 13.01 21.07
C ALA A 417 -12.86 13.55 22.42
N TYR A 418 -11.72 13.08 22.94
CA TYR A 418 -11.30 13.38 24.31
C TYR A 418 -10.01 14.20 24.41
N ARG A 419 -9.19 14.28 23.36
CA ARG A 419 -7.86 14.91 23.40
C ARG A 419 -7.68 16.09 22.45
N ALA A 420 -8.57 16.26 21.48
CA ALA A 420 -8.48 17.36 20.52
C ALA A 420 -9.45 18.50 20.91
N ASP A 421 -8.91 19.69 21.09
CA ASP A 421 -9.69 20.94 21.09
C ASP A 421 -9.66 21.55 19.69
N PHE A 422 -10.75 21.40 18.95
CA PHE A 422 -10.82 21.87 17.57
C PHE A 422 -10.71 23.38 17.40
N THR A 423 -10.74 24.16 18.47
CA THR A 423 -10.44 25.59 18.44
C THR A 423 -8.94 25.86 18.27
N HIS A 424 -8.10 24.98 18.84
CA HIS A 424 -6.64 25.18 18.93
C HIS A 424 -5.85 24.08 18.20
N ASP A 425 -6.40 22.88 18.11
CA ASP A 425 -5.71 21.67 17.63
C ASP A 425 -6.03 21.33 16.18
N LEU A 426 -6.61 22.27 15.42
CA LEU A 426 -7.00 22.09 14.04
C LEU A 426 -6.37 23.14 13.12
N HIS A 427 -5.80 22.70 11.98
CA HIS A 427 -5.28 23.61 10.96
C HIS A 427 -5.63 23.15 9.56
N VAL A 428 -6.14 24.06 8.71
CA VAL A 428 -6.42 23.81 7.30
C VAL A 428 -5.35 24.46 6.45
N THR A 429 -4.62 23.65 5.69
CA THR A 429 -3.64 24.11 4.68
C THR A 429 -4.31 24.15 3.30
N PRO A 430 -4.56 25.32 2.70
CA PRO A 430 -5.15 25.44 1.37
C PRO A 430 -4.13 25.18 0.25
N TYR A 431 -4.59 25.27 -1.00
CA TYR A 431 -3.78 25.23 -2.23
C TYR A 431 -2.99 23.93 -2.41
N ARG A 432 -3.58 22.80 -2.02
CA ARG A 432 -2.99 21.48 -2.24
C ARG A 432 -3.33 20.95 -3.63
N SER A 433 -2.41 20.17 -4.21
CA SER A 433 -2.69 19.47 -5.46
C SER A 433 -3.80 18.44 -5.26
N SER A 434 -4.82 18.47 -6.10
CA SER A 434 -5.80 17.39 -6.15
C SER A 434 -5.11 16.12 -6.67
N GLY A 435 -5.20 15.02 -5.92
CA GLY A 435 -4.71 13.73 -6.37
C GLY A 435 -5.55 13.12 -7.50
N HIS A 436 -5.33 11.82 -7.74
CA HIS A 436 -6.25 11.02 -8.55
C HIS A 436 -7.58 10.86 -7.83
N GLY A 437 -8.66 10.86 -8.57
CA GLY A 437 -10.00 10.60 -8.09
C GLY A 437 -10.96 11.77 -8.23
N PRO A 438 -12.21 11.56 -7.87
CA PRO A 438 -13.22 12.60 -7.91
C PRO A 438 -12.81 13.81 -7.07
N LYS A 439 -13.05 14.99 -7.59
CA LYS A 439 -12.81 16.24 -6.87
C LYS A 439 -13.99 16.53 -5.95
N SER A 440 -13.71 16.83 -4.69
CA SER A 440 -14.74 17.11 -3.68
C SER A 440 -15.23 18.54 -3.69
N GLY A 441 -14.63 19.44 -4.47
CA GLY A 441 -14.88 20.85 -4.38
C GLY A 441 -15.09 21.56 -5.72
N ARG A 442 -15.51 22.81 -5.61
CA ARG A 442 -15.67 23.73 -6.74
C ARG A 442 -14.33 24.22 -7.31
N SER A 443 -13.25 24.08 -6.53
CA SER A 443 -11.90 24.46 -6.92
C SER A 443 -11.14 23.27 -7.53
N PRO A 444 -10.24 23.48 -8.50
CA PRO A 444 -9.29 22.47 -8.95
C PRO A 444 -8.24 22.13 -7.87
N LEU A 445 -8.15 22.95 -6.82
CA LEU A 445 -7.23 22.77 -5.70
C LEU A 445 -7.97 22.13 -4.51
N GLU A 446 -7.25 21.33 -3.75
CA GLU A 446 -7.71 20.74 -2.49
C GLU A 446 -7.09 21.44 -1.28
N SER A 447 -7.49 21.02 -0.09
CA SER A 447 -6.89 21.40 1.19
C SER A 447 -6.48 20.15 1.97
N THR A 448 -5.56 20.34 2.92
CA THR A 448 -5.19 19.35 3.92
C THR A 448 -5.69 19.81 5.28
N LEU A 449 -6.35 18.92 6.02
CA LEU A 449 -6.71 19.12 7.41
C LEU A 449 -5.69 18.40 8.30
N LEU A 450 -5.08 19.14 9.22
CA LEU A 450 -4.18 18.64 10.25
C LEU A 450 -4.89 18.71 11.60
N ILE A 451 -4.84 17.65 12.41
CA ILE A 451 -5.47 17.60 13.74
C ILE A 451 -4.48 17.01 14.75
N ASP A 452 -4.20 17.75 15.82
CA ASP A 452 -3.44 17.27 16.95
C ASP A 452 -4.36 16.65 18.01
N ALA A 453 -4.45 15.32 18.01
CA ALA A 453 -5.17 14.54 19.03
C ALA A 453 -4.20 13.83 20.00
N THR A 454 -3.00 14.38 20.20
CA THR A 454 -2.05 13.89 21.21
C THR A 454 -2.51 14.24 22.62
N LEU A 455 -2.00 13.51 23.59
CA LEU A 455 -2.25 13.79 25.02
C LEU A 455 -1.43 15.03 25.44
N LYS A 456 -2.11 16.13 25.74
CA LYS A 456 -1.52 17.43 26.08
C LYS A 456 -1.72 17.84 27.53
N HIS A 457 -2.59 17.16 28.25
CA HIS A 457 -2.94 17.44 29.64
C HIS A 457 -3.25 16.14 30.38
N ASP A 458 -3.23 16.20 31.70
CA ASP A 458 -3.55 15.06 32.55
C ASP A 458 -4.97 14.56 32.27
N MET A 459 -5.10 13.26 32.04
CA MET A 459 -6.38 12.58 31.86
C MET A 459 -6.46 11.38 32.81
N PRO A 460 -7.60 11.15 33.47
CA PRO A 460 -7.80 9.92 34.20
C PRO A 460 -7.78 8.71 33.26
N PRO A 461 -7.38 7.52 33.75
CA PRO A 461 -7.37 6.33 32.95
C PRO A 461 -8.78 5.89 32.55
N LEU A 462 -8.88 5.09 31.49
CA LEU A 462 -10.15 4.46 31.11
C LEU A 462 -10.65 3.55 32.23
N ALA A 463 -11.95 3.57 32.48
CA ALA A 463 -12.62 2.75 33.49
C ALA A 463 -12.72 1.27 33.07
N LEU A 464 -11.56 0.66 32.74
CA LEU A 464 -11.41 -0.76 32.52
C LEU A 464 -10.68 -1.40 33.70
N PRO A 465 -11.02 -2.65 34.10
CA PRO A 465 -10.25 -3.34 35.13
C PRO A 465 -8.77 -3.41 34.75
N ALA A 466 -7.88 -3.27 35.73
CA ALA A 466 -6.44 -3.39 35.49
C ALA A 466 -6.10 -4.72 34.79
N GLU A 467 -5.07 -4.71 33.95
CA GLU A 467 -4.68 -5.83 33.08
C GLU A 467 -4.55 -7.16 33.84
N LYS A 468 -3.99 -7.16 35.05
CA LYS A 468 -3.87 -8.35 35.90
C LYS A 468 -5.20 -9.05 36.18
N TYR A 469 -6.28 -8.27 36.34
CA TYR A 469 -7.64 -8.81 36.58
C TYR A 469 -8.29 -9.28 35.29
N MET A 470 -8.12 -8.54 34.21
CA MET A 470 -8.62 -8.93 32.89
C MET A 470 -7.96 -10.22 32.40
N SER A 471 -6.65 -10.35 32.60
CA SER A 471 -5.91 -11.56 32.25
C SER A 471 -6.33 -12.79 33.08
N ALA A 472 -6.60 -12.60 34.38
CA ALA A 472 -7.13 -13.64 35.24
C ALA A 472 -8.55 -14.06 34.81
N ALA A 473 -9.42 -13.10 34.51
CA ALA A 473 -10.78 -13.35 34.04
C ALA A 473 -10.80 -14.05 32.68
N ARG A 474 -9.83 -13.75 31.79
CA ARG A 474 -9.70 -14.44 30.49
C ARG A 474 -9.43 -15.94 30.67
N LYS A 475 -8.61 -16.34 31.62
CA LYS A 475 -8.38 -17.77 31.92
C LYS A 475 -9.69 -18.45 32.32
N ILE A 476 -10.49 -17.82 33.19
CA ILE A 476 -11.81 -18.31 33.57
C ILE A 476 -12.74 -18.42 32.35
N TRP A 477 -12.72 -17.42 31.45
CA TRP A 477 -13.49 -17.42 30.21
C TRP A 477 -13.16 -18.63 29.35
N GLU A 478 -11.86 -18.93 29.19
CA GLU A 478 -11.35 -20.08 28.42
C GLU A 478 -11.72 -21.42 29.09
N GLU A 479 -11.60 -21.51 30.43
CA GLU A 479 -11.99 -22.70 31.22
C GLU A 479 -13.50 -23.00 31.09
N LEU A 480 -14.34 -21.95 31.04
CA LEU A 480 -15.78 -22.07 30.85
C LEU A 480 -16.19 -22.32 29.41
N GLN A 481 -15.24 -22.40 28.48
CA GLN A 481 -15.49 -22.59 27.04
C GLN A 481 -16.47 -21.55 26.46
N LEU A 482 -16.39 -20.32 26.92
CA LEU A 482 -17.18 -19.21 26.40
C LEU A 482 -16.69 -18.82 24.97
N PRO A 483 -17.47 -18.04 24.20
CA PRO A 483 -17.12 -17.72 22.81
C PRO A 483 -15.70 -17.18 22.64
N HIS A 484 -15.09 -17.46 21.49
CA HIS A 484 -13.73 -17.02 21.17
C HIS A 484 -13.60 -15.49 21.25
N LEU A 485 -12.57 -15.01 21.97
CA LEU A 485 -12.29 -13.60 22.13
C LEU A 485 -11.32 -13.12 21.04
N THR A 486 -11.65 -12.01 20.40
CA THR A 486 -10.77 -11.29 19.47
C THR A 486 -10.56 -9.85 19.97
N PRO A 487 -9.83 -9.68 21.10
CA PRO A 487 -9.66 -8.37 21.68
C PRO A 487 -8.89 -7.43 20.75
N ARG A 488 -9.29 -6.15 20.71
CA ARG A 488 -8.66 -5.11 19.90
C ARG A 488 -8.07 -4.03 20.78
N PRO A 489 -6.80 -3.61 20.58
CA PRO A 489 -6.28 -2.41 21.23
C PRO A 489 -7.18 -1.18 20.93
N PRO A 490 -7.29 -0.21 21.84
CA PRO A 490 -6.64 -0.12 23.16
C PRO A 490 -7.40 -0.80 24.31
N TRP A 491 -8.51 -1.49 24.03
CA TRP A 491 -9.51 -1.95 25.01
C TRP A 491 -9.11 -3.25 25.75
N HIS A 492 -7.83 -3.43 26.06
CA HIS A 492 -7.32 -4.62 26.73
C HIS A 492 -7.03 -4.40 28.22
N GLY A 493 -7.64 -3.39 28.82
CA GLY A 493 -7.34 -3.04 30.21
C GLY A 493 -6.04 -2.27 30.35
N TYR A 494 -5.70 -1.46 29.38
CA TYR A 494 -4.50 -0.62 29.39
C TYR A 494 -4.78 0.77 29.93
N ASP A 495 -3.74 1.37 30.51
CA ASP A 495 -3.76 2.75 30.99
C ASP A 495 -3.77 3.70 29.79
N LEU A 496 -4.94 4.18 29.44
CA LEU A 496 -5.10 5.30 28.51
C LEU A 496 -5.34 6.60 29.31
N GLY A 497 -4.38 6.98 30.12
CA GLY A 497 -4.47 8.14 30.98
C GLY A 497 -3.48 8.09 32.14
N ASP A 498 -3.60 9.02 33.05
CA ASP A 498 -2.70 9.13 34.20
C ASP A 498 -3.38 8.59 35.47
N TRP A 499 -2.65 7.73 36.17
CA TRP A 499 -3.06 7.19 37.46
C TRP A 499 -2.17 7.74 38.57
N ASP A 500 -2.78 8.35 39.58
CA ASP A 500 -2.07 8.80 40.76
C ASP A 500 -1.95 7.65 41.77
N LYS A 501 -0.72 7.20 42.02
CA LYS A 501 -0.41 6.08 42.93
C LYS A 501 -0.90 6.24 44.35
N ARG A 502 -1.22 7.47 44.81
CA ARG A 502 -1.85 7.69 46.15
C ARG A 502 -3.18 6.95 46.31
N TRP A 503 -3.83 6.59 45.19
CA TRP A 503 -5.07 5.83 45.19
C TRP A 503 -4.87 4.32 45.20
N ASP A 504 -3.63 3.80 45.07
CA ASP A 504 -3.35 2.37 45.09
C ASP A 504 -3.82 1.72 46.39
N GLU A 505 -3.59 2.35 47.54
CA GLU A 505 -4.05 1.84 48.85
C GLU A 505 -5.58 1.67 48.90
N TYR A 506 -6.34 2.59 48.31
CA TYR A 506 -7.80 2.49 48.23
C TYR A 506 -8.24 1.37 47.31
N ALA A 507 -7.60 1.24 46.12
CA ALA A 507 -7.87 0.20 45.18
C ALA A 507 -7.53 -1.19 45.74
N ASP A 508 -6.38 -1.33 46.40
CA ASP A 508 -5.96 -2.58 47.03
C ASP A 508 -6.85 -2.96 48.20
N ALA A 509 -7.25 -2.00 49.04
CA ALA A 509 -8.21 -2.22 50.14
C ALA A 509 -9.56 -2.72 49.59
N ALA A 510 -10.02 -2.19 48.48
CA ALA A 510 -11.28 -2.61 47.85
C ALA A 510 -11.23 -4.07 47.37
N VAL A 511 -10.19 -4.47 46.66
CA VAL A 511 -10.07 -5.84 46.11
C VAL A 511 -9.71 -6.88 47.17
N THR A 512 -9.11 -6.48 48.28
CA THR A 512 -8.81 -7.39 49.41
C THR A 512 -9.93 -7.48 50.46
N GLY A 513 -11.03 -6.74 50.26
CA GLY A 513 -12.15 -6.70 51.18
C GLY A 513 -11.94 -5.79 52.42
N ALA A 514 -10.81 -5.07 52.46
CA ALA A 514 -10.46 -4.15 53.56
C ALA A 514 -11.02 -2.71 53.38
N TRP A 515 -12.02 -2.54 52.51
CA TRP A 515 -12.61 -1.24 52.15
C TRP A 515 -13.14 -0.41 53.34
N ARG A 516 -13.45 -1.08 54.49
CA ARG A 516 -13.87 -0.36 55.71
C ARG A 516 -12.79 0.55 56.25
N THR A 517 -11.50 0.15 56.15
CA THR A 517 -10.38 0.98 56.62
C THR A 517 -10.26 2.27 55.82
N THR A 518 -10.53 2.23 54.55
CA THR A 518 -10.57 3.44 53.70
C THR A 518 -11.81 4.29 54.02
N GLY A 519 -12.95 3.63 54.29
CA GLY A 519 -14.16 4.30 54.75
C GLY A 519 -13.95 5.07 56.05
N ASP A 520 -13.30 4.46 57.04
CA ASP A 520 -12.97 5.12 58.33
C ASP A 520 -12.03 6.30 58.11
N ARG A 521 -11.01 6.16 57.25
CA ARG A 521 -10.08 7.25 56.90
C ARG A 521 -10.81 8.42 56.24
N THR A 522 -11.70 8.20 55.29
CA THR A 522 -12.46 9.25 54.60
C THR A 522 -13.44 9.92 55.57
N PHE A 523 -14.05 9.15 56.46
CA PHE A 523 -14.92 9.68 57.51
C PHE A 523 -14.18 10.62 58.48
N ALA A 524 -12.96 10.26 58.87
CA ALA A 524 -12.12 11.06 59.73
C ALA A 524 -11.70 12.41 59.08
N ASN A 525 -11.57 12.42 57.75
CA ASN A 525 -11.14 13.61 57.00
C ASN A 525 -12.31 14.43 56.41
N ARG A 526 -13.51 14.32 56.98
CA ARG A 526 -14.67 15.11 56.57
C ARG A 526 -14.44 16.60 56.80
N LYS A 527 -14.84 17.41 55.82
CA LYS A 527 -14.78 18.88 55.92
C LYS A 527 -16.18 19.46 55.69
N GLY A 528 -16.49 20.53 56.46
CA GLY A 528 -17.71 21.31 56.25
C GLY A 528 -17.49 22.48 55.29
N GLY A 529 -18.57 23.06 54.77
CA GLY A 529 -18.52 24.28 53.96
C GLY A 529 -18.10 24.09 52.52
N LEU A 530 -17.86 22.84 52.07
CA LEU A 530 -17.53 22.53 50.69
C LEU A 530 -18.80 22.28 49.84
N LYS A 531 -18.71 22.56 48.56
CA LYS A 531 -19.72 22.12 47.58
C LYS A 531 -19.47 20.67 47.18
N PRO A 532 -20.51 19.87 46.88
CA PRO A 532 -20.31 18.63 46.18
C PRO A 532 -19.45 18.87 44.93
N GLU A 533 -18.64 17.90 44.55
CA GLU A 533 -17.74 17.97 43.38
C GLU A 533 -16.51 18.89 43.55
N THR A 534 -16.28 19.46 44.77
CA THR A 534 -15.01 20.16 45.04
C THR A 534 -13.85 19.16 44.94
N PRO A 535 -12.85 19.36 44.07
CA PRO A 535 -11.70 18.48 43.97
C PRO A 535 -10.92 18.44 45.30
N LEU A 536 -10.40 17.27 45.67
CA LEU A 536 -9.62 17.14 46.95
C LEU A 536 -8.46 18.12 47.05
N ARG A 537 -7.80 18.42 45.92
CA ARG A 537 -6.68 19.37 45.82
C ARG A 537 -7.10 20.83 46.10
N ASP A 538 -8.37 21.13 45.86
CA ASP A 538 -8.91 22.49 45.96
C ASP A 538 -9.62 22.70 47.33
N ALA A 539 -9.68 21.65 48.13
CA ALA A 539 -10.26 21.74 49.48
C ALA A 539 -9.26 22.40 50.43
N PRO A 540 -9.62 23.52 51.09
CA PRO A 540 -8.72 24.19 52.02
C PRO A 540 -8.28 23.25 53.14
N ASP A 541 -7.02 23.38 53.56
CA ASP A 541 -6.52 22.64 54.73
C ASP A 541 -7.28 23.05 55.98
N ALA A 542 -7.42 22.12 56.92
CA ALA A 542 -8.23 22.31 58.12
C ALA A 542 -7.66 23.34 59.10
N HIS A 543 -6.67 24.14 58.69
CA HIS A 543 -5.92 25.04 59.57
C HIS A 543 -5.75 26.48 59.01
N ASP A 544 -6.66 26.92 58.11
CA ASP A 544 -6.77 28.35 57.80
C ASP A 544 -8.09 28.95 58.37
#